data_3f78fe386a362103e02ba96de5d494df
#
_entry.id   3f78fe386a362103e02ba96de5d494df
#
_cell.length_a   1.000
_cell.length_b   1.000
_cell.length_c   1.000
_cell.angle_alpha   90.00
_cell.angle_beta   90.00
_cell.angle_gamma   90.00
#
_symmetry.space_group_name_H-M   'P 1'
#
loop_
_entity.id
_entity.type
_entity.pdbx_description
1 polymer ?
#
loop_
_entity_poly.entity_id
_entity_poly.type
_entity_poly.pdbx_seq_one_letter_code
_entity_poly.pdbx_strand_id
1 'polypeptide(L)'
;MQFGLVGSEMCIRDSLFLNPYSLNSFKSIDNFESIIISYQNNMISQEIAADLMFGSRSFKGRIPVSNNFFKVNHGLTFDKKDILGFSRPVYEGFDSIKLQHLDSIAIRSIDSMIAPAIQMLVSKNGKVIYNKSFGYHTYEKNVKLENNHVFDLSSITKIIATMPLVLQEYDKGELNLSTKLSELFPKKRLKDKAQIPLKEMLSHYARLRPWIPFYEETLDRK
;
A
#
# COMPACT_ATOMS: atom_id res chain seq x y z
N MET A 1 -20.29 5.99 -26.02
CA MET A 1 -20.45 4.83 -25.13
C MET A 1 -21.17 5.32 -23.89
N GLN A 2 -22.36 4.82 -23.64
CA GLN A 2 -23.07 5.07 -22.38
C GLN A 2 -22.51 4.12 -21.34
N PHE A 3 -21.93 4.67 -20.28
CA PHE A 3 -21.64 3.89 -19.07
C PHE A 3 -22.88 4.00 -18.18
N GLY A 4 -23.68 2.96 -18.15
CA GLY A 4 -24.78 2.81 -17.20
C GLY A 4 -24.23 2.15 -15.94
N LEU A 5 -24.19 2.87 -14.82
CA LEU A 5 -24.04 2.28 -13.49
C LEU A 5 -25.45 2.09 -12.90
N VAL A 6 -25.82 0.84 -12.68
CA VAL A 6 -27.01 0.44 -11.92
C VAL A 6 -26.53 -0.03 -10.55
N GLY A 7 -26.99 0.63 -9.49
CA GLY A 7 -26.71 0.19 -8.12
C GLY A 7 -27.11 1.25 -7.11
N SER A 8 -28.01 0.90 -6.21
CA SER A 8 -28.51 1.69 -5.10
C SER A 8 -27.40 1.98 -4.07
N GLU A 9 -27.41 3.20 -3.54
CA GLU A 9 -26.72 3.64 -2.30
C GLU A 9 -25.18 3.73 -2.32
N MET A 10 -24.55 4.04 -3.44
CA MET A 10 -23.13 4.44 -3.41
C MET A 10 -22.95 5.86 -3.89
N CYS A 11 -22.14 6.64 -3.17
CA CYS A 11 -21.69 7.95 -3.59
C CYS A 11 -21.09 7.87 -4.99
N ILE A 12 -21.79 8.42 -6.00
CA ILE A 12 -21.34 8.35 -7.40
C ILE A 12 -20.27 9.43 -7.57
N ARG A 13 -19.05 8.98 -7.92
CA ARG A 13 -17.96 9.84 -8.39
C ARG A 13 -17.75 9.55 -9.85
N ASP A 14 -17.78 10.56 -10.68
CA ASP A 14 -17.68 10.41 -12.13
C ASP A 14 -16.60 11.29 -12.74
N SER A 15 -16.10 10.89 -13.89
CA SER A 15 -15.08 11.62 -14.65
C SER A 15 -15.58 11.91 -16.06
N LEU A 16 -15.68 13.19 -16.41
CA LEU A 16 -16.06 13.66 -17.72
C LEU A 16 -14.81 14.07 -18.52
N PHE A 17 -14.53 13.34 -19.60
CA PHE A 17 -13.41 13.63 -20.51
C PHE A 17 -13.84 14.53 -21.67
N LEU A 18 -14.56 15.59 -21.35
CA LEU A 18 -15.17 16.54 -22.29
C LEU A 18 -15.05 17.97 -21.72
N ASN A 19 -15.62 18.93 -22.42
CA ASN A 19 -15.66 20.31 -21.94
C ASN A 19 -16.75 20.53 -20.88
N PRO A 20 -16.72 21.63 -20.10
CA PRO A 20 -17.68 21.90 -19.02
C PRO A 20 -19.12 22.04 -19.48
N TYR A 21 -19.38 22.38 -20.75
CA TYR A 21 -20.74 22.50 -21.28
C TYR A 21 -21.43 21.14 -21.43
N SER A 22 -20.68 20.05 -21.45
CA SER A 22 -21.22 18.69 -21.48
C SER A 22 -22.09 18.38 -20.26
N LEU A 23 -21.88 19.11 -19.15
CA LEU A 23 -22.75 19.01 -17.97
C LEU A 23 -24.19 19.44 -18.27
N ASN A 24 -24.41 20.33 -19.23
CA ASN A 24 -25.74 20.80 -19.60
C ASN A 24 -26.64 19.70 -20.18
N SER A 25 -26.08 18.56 -20.58
CA SER A 25 -26.83 17.39 -21.03
C SER A 25 -27.44 16.55 -19.90
N PHE A 26 -27.01 16.78 -18.67
CA PHE A 26 -27.57 16.12 -17.49
C PHE A 26 -28.89 16.80 -17.08
N LYS A 27 -29.88 16.00 -16.67
CA LYS A 27 -31.13 16.51 -16.13
C LYS A 27 -30.96 17.03 -14.70
N SER A 28 -30.12 16.39 -13.92
CA SER A 28 -29.71 16.75 -12.55
C SER A 28 -28.32 16.22 -12.27
N ILE A 29 -27.61 16.87 -11.36
CA ILE A 29 -26.31 16.43 -10.83
C ILE A 29 -26.39 16.03 -9.35
N ASP A 30 -27.58 16.00 -8.75
CA ASP A 30 -27.78 15.76 -7.31
C ASP A 30 -27.36 14.33 -6.89
N ASN A 31 -27.33 13.41 -7.83
CA ASN A 31 -26.90 12.03 -7.58
C ASN A 31 -25.36 11.85 -7.59
N PHE A 32 -24.60 12.90 -7.90
CA PHE A 32 -23.14 12.82 -7.92
C PHE A 32 -22.57 13.45 -6.66
N GLU A 33 -21.77 12.69 -5.92
CA GLU A 33 -20.97 13.23 -4.81
C GLU A 33 -19.90 14.21 -5.31
N SER A 34 -19.28 13.89 -6.43
CA SER A 34 -18.29 14.73 -7.09
C SER A 34 -18.16 14.39 -8.58
N ILE A 35 -17.83 15.39 -9.38
CA ILE A 35 -17.58 15.26 -10.82
C ILE A 35 -16.20 15.83 -11.13
N ILE A 36 -15.34 15.03 -11.75
CA ILE A 36 -14.05 15.46 -12.26
C ILE A 36 -14.18 15.78 -13.74
N ILE A 37 -13.88 17.03 -14.13
CA ILE A 37 -13.90 17.45 -15.53
C ILE A 37 -12.46 17.39 -16.06
N SER A 38 -12.22 16.50 -16.99
CA SER A 38 -10.94 16.38 -17.70
C SER A 38 -11.15 16.79 -19.15
N TYR A 39 -10.51 17.85 -19.58
CA TYR A 39 -10.77 18.47 -20.89
C TYR A 39 -10.31 17.66 -22.09
N GLN A 40 -9.55 16.59 -21.85
CA GLN A 40 -9.00 15.72 -22.89
C GLN A 40 -9.30 14.25 -22.58
N ASN A 41 -9.66 13.51 -23.63
CA ASN A 41 -9.84 12.06 -23.51
C ASN A 41 -8.61 11.34 -24.10
N ASN A 42 -7.55 11.32 -23.32
CA ASN A 42 -6.34 10.57 -23.61
C ASN A 42 -5.89 9.78 -22.39
N MET A 43 -4.95 8.86 -22.55
CA MET A 43 -4.50 7.96 -21.53
C MET A 43 -3.97 8.68 -20.28
N ILE A 44 -3.21 9.78 -20.47
CA ILE A 44 -2.63 10.57 -19.36
C ILE A 44 -3.75 11.20 -18.53
N SER A 45 -4.76 11.78 -19.21
CA SER A 45 -5.91 12.39 -18.55
C SER A 45 -6.73 11.38 -17.75
N GLN A 46 -6.88 10.17 -18.28
CA GLN A 46 -7.60 9.08 -17.59
C GLN A 46 -6.84 8.59 -16.35
N GLU A 47 -5.52 8.41 -16.45
CA GLU A 47 -4.66 8.06 -15.33
C GLU A 47 -4.70 9.14 -14.22
N ILE A 48 -4.63 10.43 -14.59
CA ILE A 48 -4.72 11.53 -13.63
C ILE A 48 -6.11 11.59 -13.00
N ALA A 49 -7.19 11.39 -13.76
CA ALA A 49 -8.54 11.38 -13.21
C ALA A 49 -8.73 10.24 -12.20
N ALA A 50 -8.18 9.06 -12.46
CA ALA A 50 -8.15 7.96 -11.49
C ALA A 50 -7.36 8.34 -10.22
N ASP A 51 -6.15 8.89 -10.36
CA ASP A 51 -5.35 9.37 -9.22
C ASP A 51 -6.12 10.39 -8.35
N LEU A 52 -6.86 11.31 -8.97
CA LEU A 52 -7.67 12.30 -8.30
C LEU A 52 -8.87 11.66 -7.58
N MET A 53 -9.54 10.72 -8.25
CA MET A 53 -10.71 10.01 -7.71
C MET A 53 -10.37 9.22 -6.44
N PHE A 54 -9.20 8.58 -6.43
CA PHE A 54 -8.71 7.81 -5.28
C PHE A 54 -7.91 8.65 -4.28
N GLY A 55 -7.71 9.94 -4.53
CA GLY A 55 -7.09 10.88 -3.59
C GLY A 55 -5.56 10.80 -3.53
N SER A 56 -4.91 10.20 -4.52
CA SER A 56 -3.44 10.14 -4.61
C SER A 56 -2.81 11.41 -5.19
N ARG A 57 -3.62 12.35 -5.69
CA ARG A 57 -3.22 13.68 -6.14
C ARG A 57 -4.07 14.78 -5.52
N SER A 58 -3.44 15.92 -5.29
CA SER A 58 -4.16 17.16 -4.99
C SER A 58 -4.75 17.75 -6.26
N PHE A 59 -5.91 18.41 -6.15
CA PHE A 59 -6.43 19.22 -7.22
C PHE A 59 -6.96 20.57 -6.71
N LYS A 60 -6.81 21.60 -7.55
CA LYS A 60 -7.22 22.97 -7.28
C LYS A 60 -7.87 23.59 -8.52
N GLY A 61 -8.30 22.75 -9.45
CA GLY A 61 -8.91 23.18 -10.71
C GLY A 61 -10.17 23.99 -10.50
N ARG A 62 -10.39 24.96 -11.40
CA ARG A 62 -11.58 25.79 -11.46
C ARG A 62 -12.13 25.75 -12.87
N ILE A 63 -13.46 25.68 -13.02
CA ILE A 63 -14.07 25.72 -14.35
C ILE A 63 -13.94 27.13 -14.93
N PRO A 64 -13.46 27.24 -16.19
CA PRO A 64 -13.20 28.53 -16.82
C PRO A 64 -14.43 29.21 -17.41
N VAL A 65 -15.58 28.52 -17.41
CA VAL A 65 -16.83 28.99 -18.01
C VAL A 65 -18.02 28.61 -17.12
N SER A 66 -19.10 29.38 -17.19
CA SER A 66 -20.34 29.00 -16.54
C SER A 66 -21.12 27.96 -17.36
N ASN A 67 -21.85 27.08 -16.69
CA ASN A 67 -22.81 26.15 -17.28
C ASN A 67 -24.11 26.17 -16.47
N ASN A 68 -25.07 25.30 -16.75
CA ASN A 68 -26.38 25.28 -16.09
C ASN A 68 -26.31 25.03 -14.58
N PHE A 69 -25.22 24.38 -14.09
CA PHE A 69 -25.10 23.99 -12.69
C PHE A 69 -24.07 24.80 -11.91
N PHE A 70 -23.02 25.31 -12.58
CA PHE A 70 -21.91 25.99 -11.92
C PHE A 70 -21.53 27.28 -12.60
N LYS A 71 -21.18 28.27 -11.81
CA LYS A 71 -20.64 29.55 -12.29
C LYS A 71 -19.12 29.39 -12.63
N VAL A 72 -18.63 30.28 -13.48
CA VAL A 72 -17.18 30.43 -13.73
C VAL A 72 -16.40 30.50 -12.41
N ASN A 73 -15.23 29.93 -12.36
CA ASN A 73 -14.37 29.79 -11.17
C ASN A 73 -14.91 28.84 -10.07
N HIS A 74 -16.03 28.16 -10.29
CA HIS A 74 -16.43 27.11 -9.38
C HIS A 74 -15.44 25.94 -9.43
N GLY A 75 -15.21 25.28 -8.29
CA GLY A 75 -14.40 24.08 -8.16
C GLY A 75 -14.08 23.78 -6.72
N LEU A 76 -13.87 22.51 -6.43
CA LEU A 76 -13.44 22.04 -5.13
C LEU A 76 -11.91 22.05 -5.06
N THR A 77 -11.37 22.20 -3.87
CA THR A 77 -9.95 22.00 -3.59
C THR A 77 -9.82 20.74 -2.73
N PHE A 78 -8.87 19.92 -3.07
CA PHE A 78 -8.59 18.70 -2.35
C PHE A 78 -7.08 18.50 -2.25
N ASP A 79 -6.59 18.24 -1.06
CA ASP A 79 -5.20 17.86 -0.85
C ASP A 79 -5.06 16.33 -0.87
N LYS A 80 -3.99 15.85 -1.48
CA LYS A 80 -3.75 14.42 -1.58
C LYS A 80 -3.73 13.76 -0.20
N LYS A 81 -4.24 12.53 -0.13
CA LYS A 81 -4.04 11.66 1.02
C LYS A 81 -2.64 11.03 0.93
N ASP A 82 -2.12 10.57 2.08
CA ASP A 82 -0.85 9.84 2.15
C ASP A 82 -1.03 8.38 1.68
N ILE A 83 -1.43 8.23 0.42
CA ILE A 83 -1.58 6.94 -0.26
C ILE A 83 -0.68 6.91 -1.50
N LEU A 84 -0.26 5.71 -1.87
CA LEU A 84 0.51 5.52 -3.10
C LEU A 84 -0.39 5.74 -4.33
N GLY A 85 0.07 6.58 -5.25
CA GLY A 85 -0.52 6.68 -6.58
C GLY A 85 0.02 5.58 -7.51
N PHE A 86 -0.40 5.62 -8.77
CA PHE A 86 0.11 4.74 -9.82
C PHE A 86 0.77 5.57 -10.92
N SER A 87 1.82 5.01 -11.55
CA SER A 87 2.51 5.65 -12.67
C SER A 87 3.11 4.59 -13.59
N ARG A 88 3.37 4.98 -14.83
CA ARG A 88 4.16 4.14 -15.74
C ARG A 88 5.63 4.22 -15.36
N PRO A 89 6.36 3.10 -15.42
CA PRO A 89 7.78 3.07 -15.07
C PRO A 89 8.60 4.17 -15.76
N VAL A 90 8.34 4.42 -17.03
CA VAL A 90 9.07 5.42 -17.84
C VAL A 90 8.92 6.85 -17.31
N TYR A 91 7.76 7.21 -16.75
CA TYR A 91 7.53 8.54 -16.19
C TYR A 91 8.27 8.77 -14.85
N GLU A 92 8.64 7.69 -14.19
CA GLU A 92 9.43 7.72 -12.96
C GLU A 92 10.92 7.41 -13.22
N GLY A 93 11.35 7.43 -14.50
CA GLY A 93 12.74 7.25 -14.90
C GLY A 93 13.23 5.80 -14.92
N PHE A 94 12.31 4.83 -15.02
CA PHE A 94 12.66 3.42 -15.16
C PHE A 94 12.55 2.94 -16.61
N ASP A 95 13.48 2.08 -16.99
CA ASP A 95 13.37 1.30 -18.21
C ASP A 95 12.38 0.15 -18.00
N SER A 96 11.25 0.20 -18.70
CA SER A 96 10.19 -0.80 -18.58
C SER A 96 10.66 -2.21 -18.98
N ILE A 97 11.62 -2.34 -19.91
CA ILE A 97 12.15 -3.64 -20.34
C ILE A 97 13.02 -4.23 -19.23
N LYS A 98 13.90 -3.41 -18.63
CA LYS A 98 14.72 -3.85 -17.49
C LYS A 98 13.88 -4.25 -16.29
N LEU A 99 12.77 -3.54 -16.05
CA LEU A 99 11.87 -3.88 -14.95
C LEU A 99 11.21 -5.26 -15.13
N GLN A 100 11.01 -5.72 -16.38
CA GLN A 100 10.50 -7.06 -16.67
C GLN A 100 11.45 -8.20 -16.24
N HIS A 101 12.72 -7.91 -15.95
CA HIS A 101 13.61 -8.93 -15.37
C HIS A 101 13.12 -9.44 -14.03
N LEU A 102 12.31 -8.66 -13.30
CA LEU A 102 11.63 -9.11 -12.07
C LEU A 102 10.69 -10.29 -12.35
N ASP A 103 10.00 -10.29 -13.47
CA ASP A 103 9.14 -11.40 -13.90
C ASP A 103 9.96 -12.70 -14.03
N SER A 104 11.12 -12.59 -14.68
CA SER A 104 12.02 -13.75 -14.88
C SER A 104 12.59 -14.29 -13.57
N ILE A 105 12.85 -13.42 -12.59
CA ILE A 105 13.34 -13.82 -11.26
C ILE A 105 12.21 -14.56 -10.52
N ALA A 106 10.99 -14.01 -10.52
CA ALA A 106 9.83 -14.61 -9.86
C ALA A 106 9.53 -15.99 -10.45
N ILE A 107 9.46 -16.10 -11.78
CA ILE A 107 9.15 -17.34 -12.48
C ILE A 107 10.22 -18.41 -12.16
N ARG A 108 11.51 -18.07 -12.29
CA ARG A 108 12.58 -19.01 -11.94
C ARG A 108 12.55 -19.47 -10.50
N SER A 109 12.20 -18.59 -9.56
CA SER A 109 12.10 -18.94 -8.14
C SER A 109 10.97 -19.95 -7.88
N ILE A 110 9.84 -19.78 -8.57
CA ILE A 110 8.70 -20.71 -8.50
C ILE A 110 9.05 -22.05 -9.15
N ASP A 111 9.65 -22.02 -10.34
CA ASP A 111 10.07 -23.24 -11.07
C ASP A 111 11.13 -24.04 -10.30
N SER A 112 11.99 -23.34 -9.57
CA SER A 112 13.00 -23.96 -8.68
C SER A 112 12.42 -24.36 -7.31
N MET A 113 11.11 -24.28 -7.11
CA MET A 113 10.42 -24.64 -5.86
C MET A 113 10.95 -23.91 -4.62
N ILE A 114 11.48 -22.69 -4.77
CA ILE A 114 11.90 -21.83 -3.65
C ILE A 114 10.69 -21.30 -2.90
N ALA A 115 9.63 -20.92 -3.64
CA ALA A 115 8.35 -20.51 -3.10
C ALA A 115 7.23 -20.86 -4.08
N PRO A 116 6.01 -21.23 -3.61
CA PRO A 116 4.89 -21.53 -4.50
C PRO A 116 4.30 -20.29 -5.14
N ALA A 117 4.47 -19.12 -4.51
CA ALA A 117 3.93 -17.85 -4.96
C ALA A 117 4.83 -16.67 -4.57
N ILE A 118 4.82 -15.63 -5.39
CA ILE A 118 5.56 -14.40 -5.16
C ILE A 118 4.69 -13.21 -5.57
N GLN A 119 4.56 -12.23 -4.69
CA GLN A 119 3.99 -10.93 -5.02
C GLN A 119 5.07 -9.86 -4.93
N MET A 120 5.19 -9.01 -5.95
CA MET A 120 6.17 -7.94 -6.00
C MET A 120 5.49 -6.61 -6.27
N LEU A 121 5.84 -5.61 -5.46
CA LEU A 121 5.44 -4.23 -5.64
C LEU A 121 6.69 -3.35 -5.62
N VAL A 122 6.82 -2.47 -6.60
CA VAL A 122 7.86 -1.43 -6.63
C VAL A 122 7.19 -0.08 -6.69
N SER A 123 7.59 0.83 -5.81
CA SER A 123 7.15 2.21 -5.81
C SER A 123 8.33 3.17 -5.87
N LYS A 124 8.12 4.34 -6.49
CA LYS A 124 9.06 5.45 -6.52
C LYS A 124 8.29 6.77 -6.48
N ASN A 125 8.80 7.74 -5.73
CA ASN A 125 8.18 9.06 -5.59
C ASN A 125 6.71 8.99 -5.11
N GLY A 126 6.36 8.00 -4.27
CA GLY A 126 4.99 7.79 -3.81
C GLY A 126 4.04 7.22 -4.88
N LYS A 127 4.56 6.60 -5.93
CA LYS A 127 3.78 5.98 -7.00
C LYS A 127 4.23 4.54 -7.25
N VAL A 128 3.25 3.65 -7.36
CA VAL A 128 3.46 2.26 -7.76
C VAL A 128 3.74 2.21 -9.26
N ILE A 129 4.87 1.64 -9.62
CA ILE A 129 5.32 1.48 -11.01
C ILE A 129 5.37 0.02 -11.45
N TYR A 130 5.22 -0.90 -10.51
CA TYR A 130 5.18 -2.33 -10.77
C TYR A 130 4.40 -3.00 -9.63
N ASN A 131 3.42 -3.83 -9.97
CA ASN A 131 2.65 -4.62 -9.02
C ASN A 131 2.17 -5.89 -9.71
N LYS A 132 2.82 -7.01 -9.43
CA LYS A 132 2.49 -8.30 -10.05
C LYS A 132 2.55 -9.43 -9.06
N SER A 133 1.70 -10.42 -9.29
CA SER A 133 1.63 -11.69 -8.58
C SER A 133 1.94 -12.85 -9.49
N PHE A 134 2.69 -13.82 -8.99
CA PHE A 134 3.16 -15.01 -9.71
C PHE A 134 2.88 -16.26 -8.89
N GLY A 135 2.55 -17.35 -9.57
CA GLY A 135 2.35 -18.67 -8.96
C GLY A 135 1.01 -18.87 -8.31
N TYR A 136 0.96 -19.74 -7.31
CA TYR A 136 -0.23 -20.24 -6.66
C TYR A 136 -0.02 -20.27 -5.14
N HIS A 137 -1.11 -20.33 -4.36
CA HIS A 137 -1.02 -20.37 -2.89
C HIS A 137 -0.19 -21.56 -2.38
N THR A 138 -0.27 -22.68 -3.10
CA THR A 138 0.46 -23.90 -2.78
C THR A 138 1.02 -24.55 -4.04
N TYR A 139 1.89 -25.54 -3.88
CA TYR A 139 2.47 -26.29 -4.99
C TYR A 139 1.46 -27.17 -5.74
N GLU A 140 0.29 -27.47 -5.14
CA GLU A 140 -0.83 -28.17 -5.80
C GLU A 140 -1.54 -27.32 -6.84
N LYS A 141 -1.25 -26.02 -6.90
CA LYS A 141 -1.73 -25.06 -7.91
C LYS A 141 -3.27 -24.90 -7.96
N ASN A 142 -3.95 -25.10 -6.85
CA ASN A 142 -5.43 -25.02 -6.78
C ASN A 142 -5.94 -23.57 -6.84
N VAL A 143 -5.23 -22.62 -6.24
CA VAL A 143 -5.62 -21.21 -6.16
C VAL A 143 -4.49 -20.34 -6.67
N LYS A 144 -4.72 -19.63 -7.78
CA LYS A 144 -3.75 -18.70 -8.35
C LYS A 144 -3.58 -17.50 -7.43
N LEU A 145 -2.36 -16.99 -7.28
CA LEU A 145 -2.09 -15.77 -6.54
C LEU A 145 -2.57 -14.54 -7.32
N GLU A 146 -3.26 -13.64 -6.62
CA GLU A 146 -3.70 -12.33 -7.13
C GLU A 146 -3.16 -11.19 -6.27
N ASN A 147 -3.15 -9.96 -6.81
CA ASN A 147 -2.56 -8.79 -6.16
C ASN A 147 -3.29 -8.35 -4.87
N ASN A 148 -4.52 -8.77 -4.67
CA ASN A 148 -5.34 -8.48 -3.49
C ASN A 148 -5.24 -9.55 -2.39
N HIS A 149 -4.47 -10.61 -2.60
CA HIS A 149 -4.28 -11.63 -1.59
C HIS A 149 -3.36 -11.16 -0.48
N VAL A 150 -3.65 -11.61 0.74
CA VAL A 150 -2.94 -11.20 1.96
C VAL A 150 -1.93 -12.26 2.34
N PHE A 151 -0.73 -11.82 2.75
CA PHE A 151 0.35 -12.66 3.22
C PHE A 151 0.55 -12.49 4.73
N ASP A 152 0.97 -13.55 5.39
CA ASP A 152 1.56 -13.45 6.71
C ASP A 152 2.86 -12.65 6.62
N LEU A 153 2.97 -11.60 7.43
CA LEU A 153 4.13 -10.71 7.43
C LEU A 153 5.31 -11.27 8.20
N SER A 154 5.12 -12.41 8.92
CA SER A 154 6.18 -13.07 9.67
C SER A 154 7.03 -12.06 10.46
N SER A 155 8.34 -12.07 10.33
CA SER A 155 9.24 -11.16 11.07
C SER A 155 9.17 -9.69 10.68
N ILE A 156 8.54 -9.33 9.56
CA ILE A 156 8.26 -7.92 9.23
C ILE A 156 7.38 -7.29 10.30
N THR A 157 6.56 -8.08 11.01
CA THR A 157 5.78 -7.65 12.18
C THR A 157 6.63 -6.94 13.23
N LYS A 158 7.91 -7.33 13.40
CA LYS A 158 8.84 -6.65 14.31
C LYS A 158 9.07 -5.19 13.95
N ILE A 159 9.09 -4.89 12.66
CA ILE A 159 9.36 -3.55 12.11
C ILE A 159 8.09 -2.70 12.08
N ILE A 160 6.96 -3.28 11.62
CA ILE A 160 5.73 -2.50 11.38
C ILE A 160 4.78 -2.45 12.58
N ALA A 161 4.93 -3.34 13.55
CA ALA A 161 4.09 -3.35 14.75
C ALA A 161 4.92 -3.12 16.01
N THR A 162 5.92 -3.95 16.32
CA THR A 162 6.66 -3.86 17.58
C THR A 162 7.51 -2.59 17.66
N MET A 163 8.26 -2.28 16.60
CA MET A 163 9.15 -1.12 16.60
C MET A 163 8.40 0.22 16.78
N PRO A 164 7.28 0.51 16.08
CA PRO A 164 6.53 1.74 16.33
C PRO A 164 6.02 1.89 17.76
N LEU A 165 5.60 0.79 18.41
CA LEU A 165 5.21 0.83 19.83
C LEU A 165 6.40 1.15 20.74
N VAL A 166 7.57 0.55 20.48
CA VAL A 166 8.80 0.86 21.22
C VAL A 166 9.19 2.32 21.04
N LEU A 167 9.11 2.86 19.81
CA LEU A 167 9.39 4.27 19.54
C LEU A 167 8.42 5.20 20.28
N GLN A 168 7.14 4.85 20.30
CA GLN A 168 6.13 5.61 21.03
C GLN A 168 6.42 5.68 22.54
N GLU A 169 6.81 4.56 23.15
CA GLU A 169 7.16 4.53 24.58
C GLU A 169 8.50 5.24 24.85
N TYR A 170 9.43 5.19 23.91
CA TYR A 170 10.67 5.97 23.97
C TYR A 170 10.39 7.48 23.92
N ASP A 171 9.53 7.94 23.02
CA ASP A 171 9.16 9.35 22.89
C ASP A 171 8.40 9.89 24.11
N LYS A 172 7.64 9.03 24.80
CA LYS A 172 7.00 9.35 26.10
C LYS A 172 7.99 9.41 27.26
N GLY A 173 9.21 8.93 27.09
CA GLY A 173 10.21 8.80 28.15
C GLY A 173 10.02 7.57 29.05
N GLU A 174 9.08 6.69 28.76
CA GLU A 174 8.81 5.46 29.51
C GLU A 174 9.84 4.36 29.23
N LEU A 175 10.47 4.40 28.07
CA LEU A 175 11.58 3.51 27.71
C LEU A 175 12.83 4.30 27.34
N ASN A 176 13.99 3.70 27.65
CA ASN A 176 15.29 4.20 27.23
C ASN A 176 16.07 3.09 26.55
N LEU A 177 16.92 3.44 25.59
CA LEU A 177 17.76 2.47 24.89
C LEU A 177 18.74 1.73 25.82
N SER A 178 19.08 2.33 26.98
CA SER A 178 19.88 1.71 28.03
C SER A 178 19.07 0.88 29.03
N THR A 179 17.73 0.92 28.99
CA THR A 179 16.88 0.12 29.88
C THR A 179 17.21 -1.37 29.74
N LYS A 180 17.44 -2.03 30.85
CA LYS A 180 17.87 -3.43 30.91
C LYS A 180 16.68 -4.38 30.98
N LEU A 181 16.89 -5.60 30.53
CA LEU A 181 15.86 -6.66 30.60
C LEU A 181 15.35 -6.87 32.04
N SER A 182 16.23 -6.74 33.06
CA SER A 182 15.81 -6.87 34.46
C SER A 182 14.84 -5.77 34.91
N GLU A 183 14.89 -4.60 34.31
CA GLU A 183 13.97 -3.49 34.59
C GLU A 183 12.61 -3.74 33.92
N LEU A 184 12.61 -4.27 32.70
CA LEU A 184 11.39 -4.61 31.98
C LEU A 184 10.70 -5.85 32.55
N PHE A 185 11.47 -6.80 33.08
CA PHE A 185 10.98 -8.07 33.60
C PHE A 185 11.46 -8.36 35.02
N PRO A 186 11.14 -7.53 36.02
CA PRO A 186 11.75 -7.62 37.35
C PRO A 186 11.41 -8.95 38.07
N LYS A 187 10.32 -9.58 37.76
CA LYS A 187 9.88 -10.85 38.37
C LYS A 187 10.40 -12.11 37.68
N LYS A 188 11.16 -11.98 36.58
CA LYS A 188 11.64 -13.12 35.80
C LYS A 188 13.08 -13.49 36.14
N ARG A 189 13.39 -14.78 36.13
CA ARG A 189 14.77 -15.28 36.31
C ARG A 189 15.52 -15.16 34.97
N LEU A 190 16.14 -14.01 34.74
CA LEU A 190 16.83 -13.71 33.49
C LEU A 190 18.29 -14.19 33.45
N LYS A 191 18.85 -14.61 34.60
CA LYS A 191 20.23 -15.09 34.73
C LYS A 191 21.22 -14.09 34.09
N ASP A 192 22.08 -14.58 33.22
CA ASP A 192 23.08 -13.84 32.46
C ASP A 192 22.50 -12.77 31.51
N LYS A 193 21.22 -12.86 31.20
CA LYS A 193 20.52 -11.94 30.28
C LYS A 193 19.98 -10.69 30.99
N ALA A 194 19.99 -10.66 32.29
CA ALA A 194 19.41 -9.56 33.09
C ALA A 194 19.98 -8.17 32.74
N GLN A 195 21.24 -8.10 32.37
CA GLN A 195 21.98 -6.85 32.10
C GLN A 195 21.95 -6.43 30.62
N ILE A 196 21.30 -7.19 29.74
CA ILE A 196 21.21 -6.85 28.31
C ILE A 196 20.37 -5.58 28.16
N PRO A 197 20.90 -4.51 27.56
CA PRO A 197 20.13 -3.28 27.32
C PRO A 197 19.24 -3.40 26.09
N LEU A 198 18.15 -2.64 26.08
CA LEU A 198 17.17 -2.63 25.00
C LEU A 198 17.82 -2.38 23.62
N LYS A 199 18.80 -1.46 23.53
CA LYS A 199 19.52 -1.17 22.28
C LYS A 199 20.16 -2.40 21.64
N GLU A 200 20.72 -3.30 22.43
CA GLU A 200 21.37 -4.52 21.91
C GLU A 200 20.32 -5.52 21.38
N MET A 201 19.17 -5.57 22.02
CA MET A 201 18.05 -6.40 21.53
C MET A 201 17.50 -5.88 20.19
N LEU A 202 17.23 -4.57 20.11
CA LEU A 202 16.69 -3.94 18.91
C LEU A 202 17.63 -4.00 17.71
N SER A 203 18.94 -3.99 17.97
CA SER A 203 19.99 -4.10 16.94
C SER A 203 20.42 -5.54 16.63
N HIS A 204 19.79 -6.54 17.23
CA HIS A 204 20.19 -7.95 17.14
C HIS A 204 21.63 -8.25 17.63
N TYR A 205 22.20 -7.39 18.48
CA TYR A 205 23.56 -7.51 19.00
C TYR A 205 23.62 -8.20 20.37
N ALA A 206 22.47 -8.52 20.96
CA ALA A 206 22.35 -9.10 22.31
C ALA A 206 22.89 -10.53 22.44
N ARG A 207 23.41 -11.14 21.37
CA ARG A 207 23.95 -12.52 21.33
C ARG A 207 22.96 -13.58 21.83
N LEU A 208 21.67 -13.30 21.73
CA LEU A 208 20.61 -14.25 22.06
C LEU A 208 20.53 -15.32 20.98
N ARG A 209 20.09 -16.52 21.36
CA ARG A 209 19.82 -17.58 20.41
C ARG A 209 18.76 -17.12 19.41
N PRO A 210 19.04 -17.12 18.08
CA PRO A 210 18.19 -16.49 17.09
C PRO A 210 16.85 -17.22 16.90
N TRP A 211 16.84 -18.54 17.15
CA TRP A 211 15.66 -19.39 16.98
C TRP A 211 15.67 -20.54 17.98
N ILE A 212 14.53 -20.81 18.59
CA ILE A 212 14.32 -21.92 19.53
C ILE A 212 13.07 -22.68 19.07
N PRO A 213 13.18 -23.96 18.71
CA PRO A 213 12.05 -24.76 18.26
C PRO A 213 11.20 -25.25 19.44
N PHE A 214 10.49 -24.35 20.12
CA PHE A 214 9.68 -24.68 21.30
C PHE A 214 8.68 -25.82 21.04
N TYR A 215 8.22 -25.95 19.80
CA TYR A 215 7.25 -26.96 19.42
C TYR A 215 7.82 -28.39 19.46
N GLU A 216 9.13 -28.58 19.31
CA GLU A 216 9.74 -29.92 19.31
C GLU A 216 9.56 -30.66 20.63
N GLU A 217 9.47 -29.91 21.74
CA GLU A 217 9.24 -30.48 23.08
C GLU A 217 7.78 -30.89 23.28
N THR A 218 6.86 -30.39 22.43
CA THR A 218 5.42 -30.67 22.51
C THR A 218 4.97 -31.77 21.54
N LEU A 219 5.85 -32.21 20.65
CA LEU A 219 5.55 -33.29 19.72
C LEU A 219 5.71 -34.65 20.40
N ASP A 220 4.66 -35.46 20.36
CA ASP A 220 4.76 -36.88 20.71
C ASP A 220 5.71 -37.57 19.72
N ARG A 221 6.93 -37.89 20.18
CA ARG A 221 7.86 -38.70 19.40
C ARG A 221 7.34 -40.15 19.39
N LYS A 222 6.56 -40.48 18.36
CA LYS A 222 6.19 -41.86 18.06
C LYS A 222 7.36 -42.55 17.36
#